data_23a3c9a0aac5adbfaca59198e127b73e
#
_entry.id   23a3c9a0aac5adbfaca59198e127b73e
#
_cell.length_a   1.000
_cell.length_b   1.000
_cell.length_c   1.000
_cell.angle_alpha   90.00
_cell.angle_beta   90.00
_cell.angle_gamma   90.00
#
_symmetry.space_group_name_H-M   'P 1'
#
loop_
_entity.id
_entity.type
_entity.pdbx_description
1 polymer ?
#
loop_
_entity_poly.entity_id
_entity_poly.type
_entity_poly.pdbx_seq_one_letter_code
_entity_poly.pdbx_strand_id
1 'polypeptide(L)'
;MIRVLLCIIALAVPGLAQRPRPEFDAASVKAFDPQGSAPIGQRGGPGTSDPGRITFGRTTLMLLLAKAYGLPADQISGPAWMSDFAGPNHYTITATMPPDTTTEEFQVMLQNLLVERFQMKLHHETRNFPGYELVVAPGGPRLKETSQGSDAGAAAVPAPPKFNPDGSFNFPPGPQTATKEGKGALHAQFQAQTMSYFASRLGNMVTRALGADINSAQARVTDKTGLTGKYDFAVEFDCQGCVGLSAAMRANMPLLAGRGGDETPAPPSATDPGSGLPNIFNALEKQLGLKLVKAKDVPVDVIVIDHAEKIPTGN
;
A
#
# COMPACT_ATOMS: atom_id res chain seq x y z
N MET A 1 -4.92 26.51 -75.21
CA MET A 1 -4.10 25.58 -74.43
C MET A 1 -3.97 26.09 -73.01
N ILE A 2 -4.83 25.60 -72.10
CA ILE A 2 -4.84 26.02 -70.67
C ILE A 2 -4.05 24.94 -69.86
N ARG A 3 -2.91 25.34 -69.29
CA ARG A 3 -2.13 24.49 -68.39
C ARG A 3 -2.71 24.59 -66.98
N VAL A 4 -3.31 23.52 -66.51
CA VAL A 4 -3.77 23.38 -65.12
C VAL A 4 -2.56 23.03 -64.29
N LEU A 5 -2.19 23.89 -63.32
CA LEU A 5 -1.14 23.67 -62.36
C LEU A 5 -1.77 22.98 -61.17
N LEU A 6 -1.44 21.71 -60.95
CA LEU A 6 -1.89 20.91 -59.77
C LEU A 6 -0.95 21.24 -58.60
N CYS A 7 -1.42 22.06 -57.62
CA CYS A 7 -0.74 22.23 -56.34
C CYS A 7 -1.02 21.02 -55.45
N ILE A 8 -0.02 20.19 -55.19
CA ILE A 8 -0.07 19.12 -54.16
C ILE A 8 0.22 19.79 -52.80
N ILE A 9 -0.85 19.94 -52.00
CA ILE A 9 -0.70 20.34 -50.58
C ILE A 9 -0.32 19.10 -49.81
N ALA A 10 0.94 19.01 -49.38
CA ALA A 10 1.41 18.03 -48.43
C ALA A 10 0.87 18.39 -47.03
N LEU A 11 -0.14 17.67 -46.58
CA LEU A 11 -0.60 17.71 -45.17
C LEU A 11 0.48 17.06 -44.28
N ALA A 12 1.26 17.91 -43.63
CA ALA A 12 2.13 17.49 -42.55
C ALA A 12 1.25 17.02 -41.36
N VAL A 13 1.14 15.72 -41.14
CA VAL A 13 0.53 15.14 -39.95
C VAL A 13 1.48 15.45 -38.79
N PRO A 14 1.08 16.23 -37.74
CA PRO A 14 1.91 16.38 -36.58
C PRO A 14 2.08 15.00 -35.94
N GLY A 15 3.30 14.49 -35.94
CA GLY A 15 3.63 13.25 -35.23
C GLY A 15 3.20 13.41 -33.77
N LEU A 16 2.33 12.51 -33.29
CA LEU A 16 2.01 12.36 -31.89
C LEU A 16 3.35 12.08 -31.18
N ALA A 17 3.95 13.08 -30.58
CA ALA A 17 5.12 12.94 -29.73
C ALA A 17 4.71 11.96 -28.61
N GLN A 18 5.15 10.71 -28.70
CA GLN A 18 4.99 9.75 -27.61
C GLN A 18 5.69 10.35 -26.42
N ARG A 19 4.94 10.61 -25.34
CA ARG A 19 5.55 11.00 -24.07
C ARG A 19 6.59 9.93 -23.71
N PRO A 20 7.83 10.32 -23.40
CA PRO A 20 8.84 9.35 -22.98
C PRO A 20 8.28 8.55 -21.81
N ARG A 21 8.45 7.24 -21.82
CA ARG A 21 8.04 6.38 -20.72
C ARG A 21 8.85 6.78 -19.50
N PRO A 22 8.22 6.94 -18.31
CA PRO A 22 8.97 7.21 -17.10
C PRO A 22 9.98 6.09 -16.85
N GLU A 23 11.26 6.45 -16.80
CA GLU A 23 12.39 5.53 -16.59
C GLU A 23 13.30 6.10 -15.51
N PHE A 24 14.04 5.22 -14.82
CA PHE A 24 15.10 5.66 -13.90
C PHE A 24 16.28 6.26 -14.68
N ASP A 25 16.91 7.27 -14.13
CA ASP A 25 18.14 7.87 -14.71
C ASP A 25 19.26 6.81 -14.85
N ALA A 26 19.36 5.93 -13.85
CA ALA A 26 20.18 4.75 -13.85
C ALA A 26 19.59 3.68 -12.93
N ALA A 27 19.67 2.43 -13.34
CA ALA A 27 19.20 1.31 -12.54
C ALA A 27 20.09 0.08 -12.70
N SER A 28 20.30 -0.62 -11.59
CA SER A 28 21.00 -1.89 -11.53
C SER A 28 20.13 -2.93 -10.83
N VAL A 29 19.94 -4.08 -11.47
CA VAL A 29 19.19 -5.22 -10.93
C VAL A 29 20.14 -6.43 -10.92
N LYS A 30 20.39 -6.96 -9.73
CA LYS A 30 21.33 -8.09 -9.53
C LYS A 30 20.71 -9.14 -8.63
N ALA A 31 21.12 -10.40 -8.79
CA ALA A 31 20.87 -11.42 -7.77
C ALA A 31 21.48 -10.94 -6.44
N PHE A 32 20.80 -11.21 -5.34
CA PHE A 32 21.28 -10.83 -4.01
C PHE A 32 22.52 -11.64 -3.66
N ASP A 33 23.59 -10.94 -3.29
CA ASP A 33 24.83 -11.52 -2.77
C ASP A 33 24.80 -11.50 -1.23
N PRO A 34 24.76 -12.66 -0.56
CA PRO A 34 24.79 -12.72 0.90
C PRO A 34 26.09 -12.21 1.52
N GLN A 35 27.19 -12.20 0.75
CA GLN A 35 28.49 -11.69 1.17
C GLN A 35 28.67 -10.20 0.85
N GLY A 36 27.74 -9.63 0.10
CA GLY A 36 27.76 -8.23 -0.31
C GLY A 36 27.34 -7.29 0.81
N SER A 37 27.65 -6.00 0.63
CA SER A 37 27.30 -4.93 1.57
C SER A 37 25.91 -4.32 1.35
N ALA A 38 25.09 -4.90 0.48
CA ALA A 38 23.77 -4.37 0.19
C ALA A 38 22.87 -4.41 1.45
N PRO A 39 22.20 -3.29 1.79
CA PRO A 39 21.28 -3.25 2.92
C PRO A 39 20.10 -4.19 2.70
N ILE A 40 19.55 -4.77 3.76
CA ILE A 40 18.32 -5.54 3.70
C ILE A 40 17.12 -4.57 3.73
N GLY A 41 16.11 -4.83 2.89
CA GLY A 41 14.89 -4.05 2.81
C GLY A 41 14.98 -2.82 1.89
N GLN A 42 14.00 -1.93 1.98
CA GLN A 42 13.93 -0.70 1.20
C GLN A 42 14.63 0.45 1.92
N ARG A 43 15.42 1.23 1.18
CA ARG A 43 16.00 2.52 1.62
C ARG A 43 15.84 3.57 0.53
N GLY A 44 15.48 4.78 0.92
CA GLY A 44 15.26 5.90 0.01
C GLY A 44 13.96 5.80 -0.79
N GLY A 45 13.87 6.62 -1.82
CA GLY A 45 12.71 6.75 -2.71
C GLY A 45 11.76 7.89 -2.35
N PRO A 46 10.71 8.13 -3.14
CA PRO A 46 9.79 9.23 -2.96
C PRO A 46 9.21 9.30 -1.54
N GLY A 47 9.13 10.50 -0.98
CA GLY A 47 8.61 10.75 0.37
C GLY A 47 9.57 10.40 1.52
N THR A 48 10.83 10.07 1.24
CA THR A 48 11.88 9.81 2.25
C THR A 48 12.90 10.95 2.30
N SER A 49 13.88 10.83 3.20
CA SER A 49 15.00 11.78 3.29
C SER A 49 16.00 11.66 2.12
N ASP A 50 15.92 10.61 1.32
CA ASP A 50 16.74 10.41 0.10
C ASP A 50 15.80 10.09 -1.09
N PRO A 51 15.05 11.10 -1.60
CA PRO A 51 14.04 10.87 -2.63
C PRO A 51 14.64 10.56 -4.02
N GLY A 52 15.87 11.01 -4.29
CA GLY A 52 16.54 10.82 -5.59
C GLY A 52 17.17 9.44 -5.78
N ARG A 53 17.16 8.59 -4.77
CA ARG A 53 17.77 7.26 -4.82
C ARG A 53 16.90 6.24 -4.12
N ILE A 54 16.82 5.03 -4.68
CA ILE A 54 16.16 3.89 -4.06
C ILE A 54 17.07 2.68 -4.06
N THR A 55 17.07 1.94 -2.95
CA THR A 55 17.71 0.62 -2.86
C THR A 55 16.72 -0.37 -2.25
N PHE A 56 16.54 -1.49 -2.95
CA PHE A 56 15.89 -2.68 -2.42
C PHE A 56 16.95 -3.76 -2.28
N GLY A 57 17.18 -4.25 -1.07
CA GLY A 57 18.14 -5.31 -0.81
C GLY A 57 17.47 -6.55 -0.23
N ARG A 58 17.89 -7.73 -0.69
CA ARG A 58 17.32 -9.03 -0.33
C ARG A 58 15.79 -9.04 -0.44
N THR A 59 15.29 -8.69 -1.60
CA THR A 59 13.86 -8.66 -1.87
C THR A 59 13.46 -9.73 -2.88
N THR A 60 12.24 -10.22 -2.82
CA THR A 60 11.67 -11.15 -3.80
C THR A 60 11.02 -10.39 -4.95
N LEU A 61 10.88 -11.02 -6.12
CA LEU A 61 10.21 -10.40 -7.26
C LEU A 61 8.74 -10.07 -6.94
N MET A 62 8.08 -10.90 -6.15
CA MET A 62 6.70 -10.65 -5.69
C MET A 62 6.56 -9.34 -4.91
N LEU A 63 7.48 -9.06 -3.97
CA LEU A 63 7.46 -7.80 -3.20
C LEU A 63 7.75 -6.58 -4.08
N LEU A 64 8.64 -6.73 -5.05
CA LEU A 64 8.92 -5.66 -6.02
C LEU A 64 7.69 -5.33 -6.86
N LEU A 65 6.98 -6.37 -7.34
CA LEU A 65 5.74 -6.19 -8.09
C LEU A 65 4.64 -5.56 -7.22
N ALA A 66 4.47 -6.03 -5.99
CA ALA A 66 3.53 -5.44 -5.04
C ALA A 66 3.79 -3.93 -4.85
N LYS A 67 5.05 -3.53 -4.77
CA LYS A 67 5.46 -2.12 -4.68
C LYS A 67 5.22 -1.35 -5.99
N ALA A 68 5.57 -1.96 -7.12
CA ALA A 68 5.45 -1.34 -8.44
C ALA A 68 3.99 -1.08 -8.83
N TYR A 69 3.10 -1.99 -8.50
CA TYR A 69 1.67 -1.86 -8.82
C TYR A 69 0.83 -1.29 -7.68
N GLY A 70 1.43 -1.05 -6.50
CA GLY A 70 0.70 -0.58 -5.33
C GLY A 70 -0.37 -1.57 -4.84
N LEU A 71 -0.21 -2.85 -5.14
CA LEU A 71 -1.16 -3.91 -4.83
C LEU A 71 -0.64 -4.81 -3.70
N PRO A 72 -1.52 -5.37 -2.87
CA PRO A 72 -1.16 -6.46 -1.97
C PRO A 72 -0.62 -7.67 -2.76
N ALA A 73 0.35 -8.40 -2.20
CA ALA A 73 0.98 -9.53 -2.87
C ALA A 73 -0.01 -10.65 -3.27
N ASP A 74 -1.12 -10.80 -2.55
CA ASP A 74 -2.18 -11.77 -2.83
C ASP A 74 -3.08 -11.38 -4.03
N GLN A 75 -2.90 -10.19 -4.59
CA GLN A 75 -3.48 -9.75 -5.86
C GLN A 75 -2.52 -9.96 -7.05
N ILE A 76 -1.38 -10.58 -6.80
CA ILE A 76 -0.41 -10.89 -7.85
C ILE A 76 -0.24 -12.41 -7.88
N SER A 77 -0.56 -13.01 -9.01
CA SER A 77 -0.43 -14.44 -9.25
C SER A 77 0.75 -14.70 -10.19
N GLY A 78 1.56 -15.70 -9.89
CA GLY A 78 2.71 -16.04 -10.72
C GLY A 78 3.43 -17.29 -10.23
N PRO A 79 4.56 -17.65 -10.84
CA PRO A 79 5.36 -18.79 -10.43
C PRO A 79 5.78 -18.73 -8.95
N ALA A 80 5.69 -19.86 -8.26
CA ALA A 80 5.94 -19.93 -6.80
C ALA A 80 7.31 -19.40 -6.35
N TRP A 81 8.35 -19.50 -7.19
CA TRP A 81 9.68 -18.99 -6.87
C TRP A 81 9.75 -17.47 -6.66
N MET A 82 8.76 -16.72 -7.18
CA MET A 82 8.71 -15.26 -7.05
C MET A 82 8.41 -14.80 -5.62
N SER A 83 7.78 -15.64 -4.80
CA SER A 83 7.42 -15.36 -3.41
C SER A 83 8.20 -16.18 -2.40
N ASP A 84 9.15 -17.01 -2.83
CA ASP A 84 9.93 -17.87 -1.96
C ASP A 84 10.98 -17.08 -1.17
N PHE A 85 10.63 -16.69 0.07
CA PHE A 85 11.51 -15.95 0.99
C PHE A 85 12.66 -16.80 1.54
N ALA A 86 12.56 -18.12 1.51
CA ALA A 86 13.60 -19.03 1.97
C ALA A 86 14.57 -19.45 0.84
N GLY A 87 14.14 -19.30 -0.40
CA GLY A 87 14.87 -19.73 -1.58
C GLY A 87 15.98 -18.76 -2.02
N PRO A 88 16.68 -19.10 -3.10
CA PRO A 88 17.83 -18.34 -3.59
C PRO A 88 17.43 -17.11 -4.43
N ASN A 89 16.15 -16.98 -4.83
CA ASN A 89 15.70 -15.98 -5.79
C ASN A 89 15.41 -14.63 -5.11
N HIS A 90 16.45 -14.03 -4.55
CA HIS A 90 16.40 -12.67 -4.01
C HIS A 90 17.21 -11.73 -4.89
N TYR A 91 16.82 -10.47 -4.87
CA TYR A 91 17.41 -9.46 -5.72
C TYR A 91 17.83 -8.22 -4.92
N THR A 92 18.81 -7.53 -5.47
CA THR A 92 19.18 -6.17 -5.07
C THR A 92 18.93 -5.25 -6.24
N ILE A 93 18.13 -4.21 -6.03
CA ILE A 93 17.90 -3.13 -6.99
C ILE A 93 18.46 -1.84 -6.40
N THR A 94 19.25 -1.12 -7.20
CA THR A 94 19.65 0.25 -6.88
C THR A 94 19.32 1.10 -8.10
N ALA A 95 18.58 2.21 -7.88
CA ALA A 95 18.22 3.11 -8.95
C ALA A 95 18.27 4.57 -8.50
N THR A 96 18.46 5.47 -9.46
CA THR A 96 18.41 6.92 -9.28
C THR A 96 17.31 7.53 -10.13
N MET A 97 16.73 8.61 -9.63
CA MET A 97 15.60 9.31 -10.24
C MET A 97 15.63 10.79 -9.84
N PRO A 98 14.93 11.69 -10.54
CA PRO A 98 14.76 13.08 -10.09
C PRO A 98 14.20 13.14 -8.66
N PRO A 99 14.69 14.02 -7.77
CA PRO A 99 14.26 14.08 -6.37
C PRO A 99 12.78 14.46 -6.18
N ASP A 100 12.19 15.08 -7.17
CA ASP A 100 10.77 15.48 -7.24
C ASP A 100 9.85 14.42 -7.86
N THR A 101 10.38 13.22 -8.15
CA THR A 101 9.59 12.09 -8.67
C THR A 101 8.44 11.76 -7.72
N THR A 102 7.24 11.74 -8.23
CA THR A 102 6.04 11.35 -7.48
C THR A 102 6.02 9.83 -7.21
N THR A 103 5.21 9.40 -6.26
CA THR A 103 5.03 7.96 -5.98
C THR A 103 4.48 7.22 -7.21
N GLU A 104 3.58 7.83 -7.93
CA GLU A 104 2.94 7.27 -9.13
C GLU A 104 3.95 7.12 -10.27
N GLU A 105 4.77 8.14 -10.53
CA GLU A 105 5.84 8.06 -11.53
C GLU A 105 6.87 6.99 -11.17
N PHE A 106 7.29 6.95 -9.90
CA PHE A 106 8.18 5.91 -9.39
C PHE A 106 7.62 4.50 -9.60
N GLN A 107 6.32 4.30 -9.36
CA GLN A 107 5.67 3.01 -9.59
C GLN A 107 5.75 2.61 -11.07
N VAL A 108 5.48 3.53 -11.99
CA VAL A 108 5.60 3.28 -13.45
C VAL A 108 7.05 2.98 -13.85
N MET A 109 8.02 3.75 -13.32
CA MET A 109 9.45 3.47 -13.56
C MET A 109 9.83 2.06 -13.09
N LEU A 110 9.35 1.66 -11.91
CA LEU A 110 9.63 0.33 -11.36
C LEU A 110 8.95 -0.78 -12.18
N GLN A 111 7.71 -0.59 -12.63
CA GLN A 111 7.02 -1.51 -13.56
C GLN A 111 7.85 -1.72 -14.83
N ASN A 112 8.26 -0.65 -15.48
CA ASN A 112 9.04 -0.70 -16.71
C ASN A 112 10.37 -1.43 -16.51
N LEU A 113 11.09 -1.11 -15.43
CA LEU A 113 12.34 -1.78 -15.07
C LEU A 113 12.16 -3.30 -14.87
N LEU A 114 11.13 -3.71 -14.13
CA LEU A 114 10.88 -5.12 -13.83
C LEU A 114 10.47 -5.89 -15.09
N VAL A 115 9.60 -5.32 -15.92
CA VAL A 115 9.18 -5.91 -17.19
C VAL A 115 10.40 -6.13 -18.11
N GLU A 116 11.26 -5.14 -18.23
CA GLU A 116 12.47 -5.22 -19.07
C GLU A 116 13.48 -6.23 -18.52
N ARG A 117 13.85 -6.11 -17.23
CA ARG A 117 14.95 -6.89 -16.65
C ARG A 117 14.62 -8.35 -16.44
N PHE A 118 13.36 -8.67 -16.17
CA PHE A 118 12.89 -10.05 -15.98
C PHE A 118 12.15 -10.62 -17.20
N GLN A 119 12.15 -9.91 -18.34
CA GLN A 119 11.46 -10.33 -19.57
C GLN A 119 10.00 -10.72 -19.32
N MET A 120 9.32 -9.94 -18.47
CA MET A 120 7.99 -10.32 -17.97
C MET A 120 6.90 -10.15 -19.02
N LYS A 121 5.99 -11.13 -19.00
CA LYS A 121 4.68 -11.04 -19.67
C LYS A 121 3.62 -11.17 -18.59
N LEU A 122 2.66 -10.28 -18.59
CA LEU A 122 1.58 -10.25 -17.62
C LEU A 122 0.29 -9.78 -18.26
N HIS A 123 -0.82 -10.15 -17.62
CA HIS A 123 -2.14 -9.62 -17.95
C HIS A 123 -2.96 -9.35 -16.69
N HIS A 124 -4.04 -8.61 -16.85
CA HIS A 124 -5.00 -8.34 -15.78
C HIS A 124 -6.17 -9.30 -15.89
N GLU A 125 -6.62 -9.84 -14.76
CA GLU A 125 -7.75 -10.74 -14.65
C GLU A 125 -8.62 -10.32 -13.45
N THR A 126 -9.93 -10.28 -13.62
CA THR A 126 -10.85 -10.09 -12.48
C THR A 126 -11.17 -11.43 -11.86
N ARG A 127 -10.86 -11.60 -10.57
CA ARG A 127 -11.19 -12.78 -9.77
C ARG A 127 -12.12 -12.41 -8.63
N ASN A 128 -13.05 -13.31 -8.31
CA ASN A 128 -13.94 -13.15 -7.17
C ASN A 128 -13.32 -13.76 -5.91
N PHE A 129 -13.32 -13.00 -4.82
CA PHE A 129 -12.82 -13.43 -3.52
C PHE A 129 -13.88 -13.24 -2.45
N PRO A 130 -13.88 -14.06 -1.39
CA PRO A 130 -14.67 -13.77 -0.21
C PRO A 130 -14.19 -12.47 0.45
N GLY A 131 -15.13 -11.69 0.95
CA GLY A 131 -14.83 -10.41 1.56
C GLY A 131 -16.02 -9.79 2.27
N TYR A 132 -16.09 -8.47 2.21
CA TYR A 132 -17.16 -7.69 2.83
C TYR A 132 -17.64 -6.58 1.90
N GLU A 133 -18.90 -6.24 2.00
CA GLU A 133 -19.49 -5.02 1.49
C GLU A 133 -19.66 -4.03 2.63
N LEU A 134 -19.15 -2.80 2.46
CA LEU A 134 -19.39 -1.69 3.36
C LEU A 134 -20.71 -1.04 2.94
N VAL A 135 -21.71 -1.08 3.83
CA VAL A 135 -23.04 -0.53 3.59
C VAL A 135 -23.43 0.45 4.70
N VAL A 136 -24.43 1.28 4.47
CA VAL A 136 -25.01 2.12 5.52
C VAL A 136 -25.83 1.23 6.46
N ALA A 137 -25.59 1.35 7.77
CA ALA A 137 -26.32 0.61 8.80
C ALA A 137 -27.76 1.14 8.96
N PRO A 138 -28.69 0.33 9.50
CA PRO A 138 -29.99 0.83 9.90
C PRO A 138 -29.86 2.01 10.86
N GLY A 139 -30.46 3.15 10.56
CA GLY A 139 -30.31 4.40 11.33
C GLY A 139 -29.47 5.47 10.63
N GLY A 140 -28.89 5.15 9.48
CA GLY A 140 -28.18 6.11 8.63
C GLY A 140 -26.72 6.34 9.01
N PRO A 141 -25.95 7.01 8.13
CA PRO A 141 -24.56 7.32 8.38
C PRO A 141 -24.41 8.40 9.47
N ARG A 142 -23.36 8.29 10.28
CA ARG A 142 -22.97 9.26 11.32
C ARG A 142 -21.66 9.91 10.92
N LEU A 143 -21.59 10.40 9.69
CA LEU A 143 -20.42 10.99 9.08
C LEU A 143 -20.65 12.49 8.91
N LYS A 144 -19.60 13.28 9.09
CA LYS A 144 -19.64 14.70 8.78
C LYS A 144 -19.13 14.91 7.37
N GLU A 145 -19.98 15.45 6.49
CA GLU A 145 -19.53 15.83 5.16
C GLU A 145 -18.54 17.00 5.25
N THR A 146 -17.43 16.89 4.53
CA THR A 146 -16.37 17.90 4.56
C THR A 146 -16.88 19.19 3.91
N SER A 147 -16.86 20.27 4.66
CA SER A 147 -17.27 21.61 4.19
C SER A 147 -16.18 22.37 3.43
N GLN A 148 -14.96 21.86 3.40
CA GLN A 148 -13.83 22.51 2.74
C GLN A 148 -13.79 22.17 1.26
N GLY A 149 -13.78 23.21 0.43
CA GLY A 149 -13.52 23.09 -1.01
C GLY A 149 -12.23 22.30 -1.24
N SER A 150 -12.38 21.13 -1.82
CA SER A 150 -11.37 20.07 -1.91
C SER A 150 -10.30 20.29 -2.97
N ASP A 151 -10.14 21.52 -3.45
CA ASP A 151 -9.24 21.87 -4.55
C ASP A 151 -7.90 22.48 -4.11
N ALA A 152 -7.51 22.31 -2.86
CA ALA A 152 -6.12 22.53 -2.48
C ALA A 152 -5.28 21.47 -3.20
N GLY A 153 -4.71 21.89 -4.33
CA GLY A 153 -3.96 21.05 -5.24
C GLY A 153 -2.88 20.26 -4.52
N ALA A 154 -2.61 19.07 -5.04
CA ALA A 154 -1.60 18.10 -4.60
C ALA A 154 -0.13 18.61 -4.70
N ALA A 155 0.15 19.86 -4.38
CA ALA A 155 1.43 20.52 -4.65
C ALA A 155 2.31 20.79 -3.41
N ALA A 156 1.92 20.34 -2.23
CA ALA A 156 2.83 20.42 -1.07
C ALA A 156 2.93 19.05 -0.42
N VAL A 157 4.15 18.57 -0.20
CA VAL A 157 4.41 17.43 0.69
C VAL A 157 3.73 17.73 2.02
N PRO A 158 2.69 17.00 2.43
CA PRO A 158 1.95 17.34 3.62
C PRO A 158 2.89 17.25 4.82
N ALA A 159 2.95 18.30 5.63
CA ALA A 159 3.64 18.23 6.90
C ALA A 159 3.05 17.07 7.72
N PRO A 160 3.85 16.31 8.46
CA PRO A 160 3.34 15.21 9.26
C PRO A 160 2.26 15.73 10.23
N PRO A 161 1.17 14.97 10.42
CA PRO A 161 0.08 15.39 11.29
C PRO A 161 0.60 15.57 12.72
N LYS A 162 0.17 16.65 13.38
CA LYS A 162 0.50 16.91 14.78
C LYS A 162 -0.52 16.22 15.69
N PHE A 163 -0.04 15.67 16.81
CA PHE A 163 -0.92 15.09 17.81
C PHE A 163 -1.42 16.17 18.78
N ASN A 164 -2.71 16.16 19.06
CA ASN A 164 -3.30 16.94 20.11
C ASN A 164 -3.22 16.20 21.46
N PRO A 165 -3.30 16.89 22.60
CA PRO A 165 -3.31 16.27 23.92
C PRO A 165 -4.46 15.26 24.14
N ASP A 166 -5.60 15.43 23.46
CA ASP A 166 -6.75 14.53 23.48
C ASP A 166 -6.54 13.26 22.65
N GLY A 167 -5.39 13.13 21.96
CA GLY A 167 -5.06 11.98 21.10
C GLY A 167 -5.56 12.09 19.67
N SER A 168 -6.26 13.14 19.29
CA SER A 168 -6.65 13.40 17.91
C SER A 168 -5.48 13.92 17.07
N PHE A 169 -5.63 13.85 15.74
CA PHE A 169 -4.65 14.40 14.82
C PHE A 169 -5.11 15.78 14.34
N ASN A 170 -4.18 16.71 14.30
CA ASN A 170 -4.39 18.00 13.65
C ASN A 170 -3.81 17.91 12.23
N PHE A 171 -4.69 17.84 11.24
CA PHE A 171 -4.33 17.73 9.84
C PHE A 171 -4.22 19.11 9.16
N PRO A 172 -3.29 19.26 8.21
CA PRO A 172 -3.34 20.35 7.25
C PRO A 172 -4.58 20.22 6.34
N PRO A 173 -5.00 21.30 5.65
CA PRO A 173 -6.11 21.22 4.70
C PRO A 173 -5.88 20.17 3.61
N GLY A 174 -6.97 19.51 3.18
CA GLY A 174 -6.95 18.49 2.12
C GLY A 174 -7.21 17.07 2.63
N PRO A 175 -7.18 16.07 1.72
CA PRO A 175 -7.40 14.68 2.07
C PRO A 175 -6.26 14.12 2.93
N GLN A 176 -6.55 13.72 4.16
CA GLN A 176 -5.58 13.20 5.12
C GLN A 176 -6.10 11.94 5.82
N THR A 177 -5.17 11.09 6.22
CA THR A 177 -5.47 9.92 7.04
C THR A 177 -4.31 9.67 8.00
N ALA A 178 -4.60 9.44 9.25
CA ALA A 178 -3.61 9.01 10.24
C ALA A 178 -4.16 7.89 11.12
N THR A 179 -3.27 7.04 11.58
CA THR A 179 -3.58 5.96 12.50
C THR A 179 -2.63 5.98 13.68
N LYS A 180 -3.15 5.74 14.86
CA LYS A 180 -2.38 5.55 16.09
C LYS A 180 -2.72 4.18 16.67
N GLU A 181 -1.70 3.44 16.99
CA GLU A 181 -1.81 2.11 17.56
C GLU A 181 -1.21 2.11 18.97
N GLY A 182 -1.80 1.36 19.86
CA GLY A 182 -1.26 1.18 21.20
C GLY A 182 -2.23 0.47 22.13
N LYS A 183 -1.70 -0.29 23.08
CA LYS A 183 -2.47 -1.00 24.11
C LYS A 183 -3.64 -1.85 23.58
N GLY A 184 -3.43 -2.54 22.43
CA GLY A 184 -4.47 -3.36 21.82
C GLY A 184 -5.61 -2.57 21.15
N ALA A 185 -5.42 -1.28 20.92
CA ALA A 185 -6.39 -0.40 20.25
C ALA A 185 -5.82 0.19 18.96
N LEU A 186 -6.68 0.45 17.99
CA LEU A 186 -6.38 1.26 16.82
C LEU A 186 -7.34 2.44 16.76
N HIS A 187 -6.78 3.64 16.73
CA HIS A 187 -7.50 4.87 16.42
C HIS A 187 -7.11 5.33 15.02
N ALA A 188 -8.10 5.50 14.15
CA ALA A 188 -7.91 6.01 12.79
C ALA A 188 -8.76 7.26 12.59
N GLN A 189 -8.16 8.31 12.05
CA GLN A 189 -8.83 9.56 11.71
C GLN A 189 -8.67 9.86 10.23
N PHE A 190 -9.76 10.25 9.62
CA PHE A 190 -9.89 10.55 8.19
C PHE A 190 -10.42 11.97 8.03
N GLN A 191 -9.82 12.73 7.11
CA GLN A 191 -10.24 14.07 6.72
C GLN A 191 -10.41 14.12 5.21
N ALA A 192 -11.53 14.65 4.74
CA ALA A 192 -11.87 14.84 3.34
C ALA A 192 -11.71 13.56 2.48
N GLN A 193 -12.08 12.39 3.05
CA GLN A 193 -11.95 11.10 2.37
C GLN A 193 -13.26 10.58 1.80
N THR A 194 -13.18 9.91 0.66
CA THR A 194 -14.31 9.19 0.06
C THR A 194 -14.55 7.84 0.73
N MET A 195 -15.76 7.31 0.63
CA MET A 195 -16.04 5.97 1.17
C MET A 195 -15.30 4.86 0.41
N SER A 196 -15.07 5.02 -0.87
CA SER A 196 -14.27 4.07 -1.64
C SER A 196 -12.82 4.01 -1.15
N TYR A 197 -12.20 5.16 -0.83
CA TYR A 197 -10.88 5.19 -0.21
C TYR A 197 -10.91 4.55 1.18
N PHE A 198 -11.92 4.86 2.00
CA PHE A 198 -12.07 4.25 3.32
C PHE A 198 -12.22 2.72 3.21
N ALA A 199 -13.03 2.21 2.30
CA ALA A 199 -13.21 0.78 2.07
C ALA A 199 -11.87 0.09 1.73
N SER A 200 -11.05 0.71 0.88
CA SER A 200 -9.72 0.19 0.53
C SER A 200 -8.77 0.08 1.75
N ARG A 201 -8.85 1.05 2.67
CA ARG A 201 -8.06 1.04 3.92
C ARG A 201 -8.62 0.08 4.97
N LEU A 202 -9.95 -0.08 4.96
CA LEU A 202 -10.67 -0.88 5.94
C LEU A 202 -10.31 -2.37 5.87
N GLY A 203 -9.97 -2.88 4.67
CA GLY A 203 -9.51 -4.25 4.50
C GLY A 203 -8.30 -4.59 5.38
N ASN A 204 -7.29 -3.73 5.38
CA ASN A 204 -6.13 -3.88 6.27
C ASN A 204 -6.51 -3.78 7.75
N MET A 205 -7.38 -2.82 8.11
CA MET A 205 -7.85 -2.66 9.49
C MET A 205 -8.60 -3.89 9.99
N VAL A 206 -9.48 -4.48 9.16
CA VAL A 206 -10.21 -5.72 9.49
C VAL A 206 -9.24 -6.88 9.68
N THR A 207 -8.29 -7.06 8.78
CA THR A 207 -7.27 -8.12 8.86
C THR A 207 -6.51 -8.04 10.19
N ARG A 208 -6.06 -6.85 10.56
CA ARG A 208 -5.33 -6.60 11.81
C ARG A 208 -6.21 -6.72 13.05
N ALA A 209 -7.45 -6.23 13.00
CA ALA A 209 -8.40 -6.36 14.10
C ALA A 209 -8.72 -7.82 14.42
N LEU A 210 -8.69 -8.70 13.41
CA LEU A 210 -8.88 -10.14 13.57
C LEU A 210 -7.59 -10.88 14.02
N GLY A 211 -6.52 -10.16 14.31
CA GLY A 211 -5.25 -10.74 14.76
C GLY A 211 -4.46 -11.46 13.67
N ALA A 212 -4.82 -11.26 12.40
CA ALA A 212 -4.09 -11.85 11.30
C ALA A 212 -2.73 -11.16 11.11
N ASP A 213 -1.73 -11.94 10.68
CA ASP A 213 -0.38 -11.46 10.39
C ASP A 213 -0.40 -10.42 9.27
N ILE A 214 0.56 -9.50 9.29
CA ILE A 214 0.76 -8.49 8.24
C ILE A 214 1.01 -9.11 6.85
N ASN A 215 1.45 -10.36 6.82
CA ASN A 215 1.65 -11.15 5.60
C ASN A 215 0.39 -11.93 5.16
N SER A 216 -0.67 -11.90 5.96
CA SER A 216 -1.93 -12.55 5.61
C SER A 216 -2.64 -11.82 4.48
N ALA A 217 -3.42 -12.55 3.69
CA ALA A 217 -4.28 -11.95 2.68
C ALA A 217 -5.19 -10.90 3.32
N GLN A 218 -5.21 -9.69 2.77
CA GLN A 218 -6.04 -8.62 3.31
C GLN A 218 -7.53 -8.91 3.07
N ALA A 219 -8.36 -8.59 4.05
CA ALA A 219 -9.80 -8.66 3.87
C ALA A 219 -10.23 -7.74 2.72
N ARG A 220 -11.01 -8.26 1.80
CA ARG A 220 -11.55 -7.48 0.68
C ARG A 220 -12.77 -6.71 1.15
N VAL A 221 -12.77 -5.41 0.92
CA VAL A 221 -13.91 -4.56 1.26
C VAL A 221 -14.30 -3.72 0.05
N THR A 222 -15.55 -3.85 -0.38
CA THR A 222 -16.12 -3.04 -1.47
C THR A 222 -17.07 -2.01 -0.89
N ASP A 223 -16.97 -0.76 -1.37
CA ASP A 223 -17.91 0.29 -1.02
C ASP A 223 -19.27 0.07 -1.72
N LYS A 224 -20.30 -0.11 -0.93
CA LYS A 224 -21.73 -0.20 -1.32
C LYS A 224 -22.58 0.76 -0.50
N THR A 225 -21.97 1.82 0.05
CA THR A 225 -22.69 2.80 0.87
C THR A 225 -23.58 3.72 0.05
N GLY A 226 -23.26 3.93 -1.23
CA GLY A 226 -23.91 4.94 -2.07
C GLY A 226 -23.57 6.39 -1.70
N LEU A 227 -22.64 6.60 -0.78
CA LEU A 227 -22.20 7.91 -0.32
C LEU A 227 -21.10 8.46 -1.23
N THR A 228 -21.39 9.48 -2.02
CA THR A 228 -20.48 10.03 -3.04
C THR A 228 -19.66 11.22 -2.57
N GLY A 229 -19.94 11.75 -1.37
CA GLY A 229 -19.25 12.91 -0.78
C GLY A 229 -17.84 12.57 -0.24
N LYS A 230 -17.18 13.62 0.27
CA LYS A 230 -15.98 13.50 1.09
C LYS A 230 -16.36 13.75 2.55
N TYR A 231 -15.80 12.97 3.45
CA TYR A 231 -16.22 12.93 4.86
C TYR A 231 -15.03 13.07 5.80
N ASP A 232 -15.31 13.71 6.95
CA ASP A 232 -14.42 13.80 8.10
C ASP A 232 -14.95 12.89 9.20
N PHE A 233 -14.18 11.94 9.66
CA PHE A 233 -14.58 10.99 10.69
C PHE A 233 -13.39 10.35 11.39
N ALA A 234 -13.65 9.74 12.53
CA ALA A 234 -12.69 8.91 13.24
C ALA A 234 -13.37 7.61 13.69
N VAL A 235 -12.60 6.55 13.78
CA VAL A 235 -13.04 5.26 14.31
C VAL A 235 -11.98 4.69 15.24
N GLU A 236 -12.43 4.16 16.37
CA GLU A 236 -11.59 3.52 17.37
C GLU A 236 -12.14 2.14 17.73
N PHE A 237 -11.27 1.14 17.72
CA PHE A 237 -11.69 -0.24 17.95
C PHE A 237 -10.59 -1.08 18.60
N ASP A 238 -10.99 -2.20 19.21
CA ASP A 238 -10.09 -3.22 19.71
C ASP A 238 -9.34 -3.91 18.59
N CYS A 239 -8.00 -3.95 18.68
CA CYS A 239 -7.13 -4.44 17.63
C CYS A 239 -6.07 -5.38 18.21
N GLN A 240 -6.38 -6.67 18.26
CA GLN A 240 -5.48 -7.68 18.82
C GLN A 240 -4.17 -7.80 18.03
N GLY A 241 -4.18 -7.59 16.72
CA GLY A 241 -2.99 -7.57 15.86
C GLY A 241 -2.21 -6.25 15.89
N CYS A 242 -2.69 -5.24 16.64
CA CYS A 242 -2.02 -3.94 16.81
C CYS A 242 -1.11 -3.88 18.05
N VAL A 243 -0.66 -5.00 18.56
CA VAL A 243 0.45 -5.05 19.52
C VAL A 243 1.69 -4.55 18.78
N GLY A 244 2.19 -3.40 19.21
CA GLY A 244 3.21 -2.64 18.50
C GLY A 244 4.39 -3.51 18.05
N LEU A 245 4.99 -3.14 16.90
CA LEU A 245 6.14 -3.83 16.28
C LEU A 245 7.25 -4.18 17.30
N SER A 246 7.39 -3.40 18.37
CA SER A 246 8.33 -3.64 19.47
C SER A 246 8.02 -4.90 20.29
N ALA A 247 6.75 -5.27 20.48
CA ALA A 247 6.38 -6.48 21.21
C ALA A 247 6.53 -7.74 20.33
N ALA A 248 6.11 -7.65 19.06
CA ALA A 248 6.29 -8.72 18.09
C ALA A 248 7.78 -8.98 17.75
N MET A 249 8.59 -7.92 17.65
CA MET A 249 10.05 -8.05 17.50
C MET A 249 10.72 -8.64 18.75
N ARG A 250 10.29 -8.28 19.95
CA ARG A 250 10.83 -8.88 21.20
C ARG A 250 10.47 -10.35 21.34
N ALA A 251 9.28 -10.77 20.91
CA ALA A 251 8.86 -12.16 20.96
C ALA A 251 9.63 -13.04 19.95
N ASN A 252 10.08 -12.47 18.83
CA ASN A 252 10.78 -13.18 17.75
C ASN A 252 12.31 -12.96 17.70
N MET A 253 12.91 -12.27 18.70
CA MET A 253 14.36 -12.10 18.81
C MET A 253 14.92 -12.75 20.10
N PRO A 254 15.03 -14.08 20.17
CA PRO A 254 15.63 -14.74 21.36
C PRO A 254 17.16 -14.59 21.46
N LEU A 255 17.83 -13.96 20.48
CA LEU A 255 19.29 -14.09 20.31
C LEU A 255 20.12 -12.83 20.61
N LEU A 256 19.54 -11.71 21.06
CA LEU A 256 20.31 -10.52 21.45
C LEU A 256 20.13 -10.08 22.91
N ALA A 257 19.46 -10.87 23.75
CA ALA A 257 19.38 -10.65 25.19
C ALA A 257 20.46 -11.46 25.92
N GLY A 258 21.70 -11.28 25.53
CA GLY A 258 22.87 -11.74 26.26
C GLY A 258 23.38 -10.66 27.22
N ARG A 259 23.08 -10.82 28.48
CA ARG A 259 23.61 -10.21 29.71
C ARG A 259 22.71 -9.18 30.40
N GLY A 260 22.12 -9.64 31.47
CA GLY A 260 21.75 -8.84 32.63
C GLY A 260 20.31 -9.04 33.08
N GLY A 261 20.09 -9.91 34.06
CA GLY A 261 18.87 -9.97 34.85
C GLY A 261 18.13 -11.29 34.73
N ASP A 262 18.17 -12.01 35.83
CA ASP A 262 17.49 -13.27 36.12
C ASP A 262 15.97 -12.99 36.29
N GLU A 263 15.26 -12.80 35.17
CA GLU A 263 13.80 -12.82 35.11
C GLU A 263 13.38 -13.72 33.93
N THR A 264 12.95 -14.91 34.27
CA THR A 264 12.21 -15.81 33.37
C THR A 264 11.04 -15.04 32.75
N PRO A 265 10.94 -14.95 31.40
CA PRO A 265 9.77 -14.38 30.78
C PRO A 265 8.55 -15.21 31.16
N ALA A 266 7.61 -14.61 31.86
CA ALA A 266 6.32 -15.22 32.11
C ALA A 266 5.66 -15.53 30.74
N PRO A 267 5.00 -16.70 30.58
CA PRO A 267 4.22 -16.96 29.37
C PRO A 267 3.18 -15.87 29.21
N PRO A 268 2.84 -15.46 27.97
CA PRO A 268 1.84 -14.42 27.74
C PRO A 268 0.55 -14.85 28.46
N SER A 269 0.17 -14.09 29.47
CA SER A 269 -1.07 -14.30 30.20
C SER A 269 -2.23 -14.19 29.19
N ALA A 270 -3.01 -15.26 29.07
CA ALA A 270 -4.21 -15.33 28.23
C ALA A 270 -5.34 -14.38 28.66
N THR A 271 -5.05 -13.40 29.51
CA THR A 271 -5.97 -12.43 30.07
C THR A 271 -5.29 -11.05 30.16
N ASP A 272 -4.81 -10.53 29.03
CA ASP A 272 -4.71 -9.09 28.93
C ASP A 272 -6.14 -8.58 28.73
N PRO A 273 -6.72 -7.76 29.64
CA PRO A 273 -8.05 -7.21 29.43
C PRO A 273 -7.97 -6.41 28.16
N GLY A 274 -8.75 -6.81 27.14
CA GLY A 274 -8.82 -6.09 25.87
C GLY A 274 -9.01 -4.61 26.13
N SER A 275 -8.68 -3.76 25.17
CA SER A 275 -8.70 -2.29 25.29
C SER A 275 -10.01 -1.70 25.86
N GLY A 276 -11.03 -2.54 26.10
CA GLY A 276 -12.38 -2.15 26.48
C GLY A 276 -13.17 -1.53 25.33
N LEU A 277 -12.56 -1.42 24.15
CA LEU A 277 -13.18 -0.89 22.94
C LEU A 277 -14.02 -1.95 22.22
N PRO A 278 -15.02 -1.54 21.42
CA PRO A 278 -15.75 -2.46 20.59
C PRO A 278 -14.85 -3.07 19.51
N ASN A 279 -15.16 -4.30 19.08
CA ASN A 279 -14.52 -4.84 17.87
C ASN A 279 -14.87 -3.97 16.64
N ILE A 280 -14.07 -4.10 15.56
CA ILE A 280 -14.18 -3.24 14.37
C ILE A 280 -15.60 -3.23 13.76
N PHE A 281 -16.32 -4.35 13.75
CA PHE A 281 -17.67 -4.44 13.19
C PHE A 281 -18.65 -3.58 13.99
N ASN A 282 -18.62 -3.70 15.31
CA ASN A 282 -19.45 -2.91 16.22
C ASN A 282 -19.04 -1.44 16.26
N ALA A 283 -17.75 -1.15 16.12
CA ALA A 283 -17.23 0.23 16.08
C ALA A 283 -17.78 0.97 14.85
N LEU A 284 -17.70 0.36 13.67
CA LEU A 284 -18.22 0.93 12.44
C LEU A 284 -19.72 1.25 12.56
N GLU A 285 -20.51 0.33 13.11
CA GLU A 285 -21.97 0.53 13.25
C GLU A 285 -22.28 1.62 14.29
N LYS A 286 -21.67 1.58 15.45
CA LYS A 286 -21.96 2.51 16.54
C LYS A 286 -21.41 3.92 16.30
N GLN A 287 -20.19 4.03 15.76
CA GLN A 287 -19.50 5.32 15.62
C GLN A 287 -19.78 5.98 14.28
N LEU A 288 -19.85 5.21 13.18
CA LEU A 288 -19.97 5.76 11.82
C LEU A 288 -21.35 5.51 11.18
N GLY A 289 -22.19 4.65 11.76
CA GLY A 289 -23.44 4.23 11.14
C GLY A 289 -23.22 3.44 9.85
N LEU A 290 -22.10 2.72 9.77
CA LEU A 290 -21.72 1.87 8.64
C LEU A 290 -21.62 0.42 9.10
N LYS A 291 -21.85 -0.53 8.19
CA LYS A 291 -21.83 -1.95 8.50
C LYS A 291 -21.06 -2.74 7.46
N LEU A 292 -20.29 -3.74 7.92
CA LEU A 292 -19.69 -4.75 7.06
C LEU A 292 -20.59 -5.97 6.94
N VAL A 293 -20.98 -6.27 5.72
CA VAL A 293 -21.76 -7.46 5.37
C VAL A 293 -20.86 -8.43 4.64
N LYS A 294 -20.84 -9.70 5.05
CA LYS A 294 -20.07 -10.75 4.35
C LYS A 294 -20.54 -10.90 2.92
N ALA A 295 -19.60 -10.88 1.99
CA ALA A 295 -19.83 -11.12 0.57
C ALA A 295 -18.99 -12.33 0.13
N LYS A 296 -19.56 -13.18 -0.72
CA LYS A 296 -18.87 -14.35 -1.28
C LYS A 296 -18.02 -13.98 -2.49
N ASP A 297 -18.49 -13.01 -3.26
CA ASP A 297 -17.99 -12.68 -4.59
C ASP A 297 -17.63 -11.19 -4.68
N VAL A 298 -16.51 -10.80 -4.07
CA VAL A 298 -15.94 -9.46 -4.24
C VAL A 298 -15.02 -9.49 -5.45
N PRO A 299 -15.35 -8.78 -6.55
CA PRO A 299 -14.48 -8.72 -7.73
C PRO A 299 -13.23 -7.92 -7.40
N VAL A 300 -12.08 -8.50 -7.70
CA VAL A 300 -10.76 -7.92 -7.46
C VAL A 300 -9.94 -8.05 -8.73
N ASP A 301 -9.30 -6.97 -9.12
CA ASP A 301 -8.32 -6.99 -10.20
C ASP A 301 -7.03 -7.65 -9.71
N VAL A 302 -6.58 -8.68 -10.43
CA VAL A 302 -5.41 -9.49 -10.13
C VAL A 302 -4.46 -9.39 -11.30
N ILE A 303 -3.18 -9.17 -11.01
CA ILE A 303 -2.12 -9.27 -12.01
C ILE A 303 -1.66 -10.71 -12.08
N VAL A 304 -1.68 -11.29 -13.28
CA VAL A 304 -1.19 -12.64 -13.56
C VAL A 304 0.12 -12.52 -14.34
N ILE A 305 1.18 -13.08 -13.76
CA ILE A 305 2.49 -13.15 -14.42
C ILE A 305 2.54 -14.45 -15.22
N ASP A 306 2.42 -14.33 -16.54
CA ASP A 306 2.47 -15.45 -17.48
C ASP A 306 3.88 -15.99 -17.65
N HIS A 307 4.85 -15.07 -17.62
CA HIS A 307 6.27 -15.39 -17.78
C HIS A 307 7.15 -14.38 -17.03
N ALA A 308 8.20 -14.88 -16.39
CA ALA A 308 9.31 -14.07 -15.88
C ALA A 308 10.57 -14.92 -15.81
N GLU A 309 11.70 -14.32 -16.20
CA GLU A 309 13.01 -14.94 -16.04
C GLU A 309 13.49 -14.83 -14.59
N LYS A 310 14.20 -15.87 -14.08
CA LYS A 310 14.79 -15.84 -12.73
C LYS A 310 16.07 -14.99 -12.67
N ILE A 311 16.78 -14.92 -13.76
CA ILE A 311 18.03 -14.16 -13.87
C ILE A 311 17.72 -12.88 -14.64
N PRO A 312 17.86 -11.69 -14.00
CA PRO A 312 17.61 -10.44 -14.67
C PRO A 312 18.64 -10.26 -15.83
N THR A 313 18.17 -9.70 -16.93
CA THR A 313 19.08 -9.31 -18.04
C THR A 313 20.11 -8.28 -17.54
N GLY A 314 21.30 -8.30 -18.12
CA GLY A 314 22.42 -7.43 -17.71
C GLY A 314 22.08 -5.94 -17.72
N ASN A 315 22.77 -5.20 -16.88
CA ASN A 315 22.68 -3.74 -16.78
C ASN A 315 23.35 -3.09 -17.98
#